data_ed234ad39f0b3270d0610e766114dd68
#
_entry.id   ed234ad39f0b3270d0610e766114dd68
#
_cell.length_a   1.000
_cell.length_b   1.000
_cell.length_c   1.000
_cell.angle_alpha   90.00
_cell.angle_beta   90.00
_cell.angle_gamma   90.00
#
_symmetry.space_group_name_H-M   'P 1'
#
loop_
_entity.id
_entity.type
_entity.pdbx_description
1 polymer ?
#
loop_
_entity_poly.entity_id
_entity_poly.type
_entity_poly.pdbx_seq_one_letter_code
_entity_poly.pdbx_strand_id
1 'polypeptide(L)'
;MVPVGHAVRMDMHNDVTLTAELEPYYEVDVMAKEAGYIRHILVDIGDHVKEGQLICVLEIPELQDDLQRAKADVQTASAEQSGAEQDRQRAVAAEAIAHLSYTRILDVSKKEPGLVPLQEVDVAHSRDLEAEAQVASAEQKIQASISRLQAAKSALDHETALFAYTRIVSPLNGVITQRFASDGAMIQAGTASNTQAMPVVHVAQDDVLRLMLPVPEAYVGTIHDGEPVTVSVPALNRSLTGKLTRFSDRVQSSTRTMTAEVDIKNTNRDLIPGMYAQVQLTLADFPSAVAVPVGAIDGEGSAGKVYVVDAAGIVHLRSVPLGIQSPQFVQTLSGLQPGEAVILGSHSGLQEGERVQPHVE
;
A
#
# COMPACT_ATOMS: atom_id res chain seq x y z
N MET A 1 44.73 0.19 50.86
CA MET A 1 44.64 0.06 49.43
C MET A 1 43.20 0.30 49.05
N VAL A 2 42.94 1.13 48.06
CA VAL A 2 41.60 1.46 47.54
C VAL A 2 41.58 1.18 46.05
N PRO A 3 40.50 0.47 45.51
CA PRO A 3 40.35 0.27 44.11
C PRO A 3 40.05 1.60 43.42
N VAL A 4 40.73 1.86 42.30
CA VAL A 4 40.53 3.09 41.52
C VAL A 4 40.20 2.77 40.09
N GLY A 5 39.24 3.52 39.55
CA GLY A 5 38.96 3.60 38.13
C GLY A 5 39.47 4.93 37.58
N HIS A 6 39.29 5.15 36.32
CA HIS A 6 39.69 6.42 35.69
C HIS A 6 38.48 7.08 35.04
N ALA A 7 38.43 8.42 35.10
CA ALA A 7 37.55 9.20 34.27
C ALA A 7 37.99 9.03 32.81
N VAL A 8 37.12 8.51 31.98
CA VAL A 8 37.39 8.24 30.55
C VAL A 8 36.59 9.15 29.65
N ARG A 9 37.12 9.44 28.47
CA ARG A 9 36.37 10.11 27.43
C ARG A 9 35.80 9.04 26.51
N MET A 10 34.48 8.97 26.42
CA MET A 10 33.78 7.98 25.61
C MET A 10 32.50 8.56 25.02
N ASP A 11 32.03 7.94 23.97
CA ASP A 11 30.71 8.26 23.43
C ASP A 11 29.64 7.59 24.31
N MET A 12 28.66 8.37 24.72
CA MET A 12 27.53 7.92 25.52
C MET A 12 26.23 8.21 24.81
N HIS A 13 25.32 7.26 24.87
CA HIS A 13 23.99 7.36 24.27
C HIS A 13 22.92 7.26 25.36
N ASN A 14 21.88 8.07 25.23
CA ASN A 14 20.68 7.92 26.05
C ASN A 14 19.66 7.11 25.26
N ASP A 15 19.65 5.82 25.50
CA ASP A 15 18.78 4.88 24.81
C ASP A 15 17.53 4.56 25.63
N VAL A 16 16.40 4.47 24.97
CA VAL A 16 15.16 3.95 25.54
C VAL A 16 14.70 2.72 24.74
N THR A 17 14.28 1.68 25.46
CA THR A 17 13.70 0.51 24.82
C THR A 17 12.19 0.55 24.98
N LEU A 18 11.48 0.56 23.86
CA LEU A 18 10.02 0.56 23.78
C LEU A 18 9.52 -0.73 23.16
N THR A 19 8.36 -1.20 23.59
CA THR A 19 7.71 -2.36 22.99
C THR A 19 6.78 -1.89 21.87
N ALA A 20 6.86 -2.54 20.72
CA ALA A 20 6.08 -2.26 19.54
C ALA A 20 5.47 -3.54 18.98
N GLU A 21 4.42 -3.41 18.16
CA GLU A 21 3.73 -4.52 17.53
C GLU A 21 3.94 -4.48 16.02
N LEU A 22 4.14 -5.64 15.41
CA LEU A 22 4.23 -5.80 13.96
C LEU A 22 2.83 -5.94 13.38
N GLU A 23 2.43 -5.00 12.53
CA GLU A 23 1.17 -5.03 11.78
C GLU A 23 1.43 -5.25 10.29
N PRO A 24 0.46 -5.77 9.53
CA PRO A 24 0.56 -5.79 8.07
C PRO A 24 0.69 -4.37 7.53
N TYR A 25 1.44 -4.18 6.44
CA TYR A 25 1.49 -2.86 5.80
C TYR A 25 0.14 -2.46 5.22
N TYR A 26 -0.55 -3.41 4.56
CA TYR A 26 -1.94 -3.34 4.15
C TYR A 26 -2.68 -4.62 4.53
N GLU A 27 -3.90 -4.45 4.94
CA GLU A 27 -4.85 -5.55 5.13
C GLU A 27 -6.22 -5.17 4.59
N VAL A 28 -6.95 -6.13 4.07
CA VAL A 28 -8.24 -5.87 3.45
C VAL A 28 -9.18 -7.06 3.62
N ASP A 29 -10.42 -6.73 3.92
CA ASP A 29 -11.55 -7.65 3.85
C ASP A 29 -12.04 -7.74 2.40
N VAL A 30 -11.85 -8.89 1.77
CA VAL A 30 -12.30 -9.14 0.40
C VAL A 30 -13.78 -9.47 0.41
N MET A 31 -14.57 -8.57 -0.14
CA MET A 31 -16.03 -8.67 -0.20
C MET A 31 -16.51 -8.96 -1.63
N ALA A 32 -17.66 -9.61 -1.75
CA ALA A 32 -18.34 -9.75 -3.03
C ALA A 32 -19.03 -8.44 -3.43
N LYS A 33 -18.98 -8.07 -4.72
CA LYS A 33 -19.71 -6.94 -5.28
C LYS A 33 -21.16 -7.30 -5.61
N GLU A 34 -21.41 -8.59 -5.92
CA GLU A 34 -22.72 -9.12 -6.24
C GLU A 34 -23.11 -10.23 -5.25
N ALA A 35 -24.40 -10.37 -4.98
CA ALA A 35 -24.92 -11.43 -4.14
C ALA A 35 -25.03 -12.74 -4.94
N GLY A 36 -24.65 -13.86 -4.33
CA GLY A 36 -24.72 -15.16 -4.98
C GLY A 36 -24.23 -16.29 -4.09
N TYR A 37 -24.32 -17.51 -4.59
CA TYR A 37 -23.77 -18.68 -3.89
C TYR A 37 -22.31 -18.89 -4.28
N ILE A 38 -21.47 -19.23 -3.32
CA ILE A 38 -20.09 -19.63 -3.59
C ILE A 38 -20.10 -21.01 -4.22
N ARG A 39 -19.63 -21.08 -5.47
CA ARG A 39 -19.48 -22.35 -6.17
C ARG A 39 -18.24 -23.10 -5.68
N HIS A 40 -17.09 -22.40 -5.64
CA HIS A 40 -15.81 -22.94 -5.15
C HIS A 40 -14.95 -21.84 -4.56
N ILE A 41 -14.34 -22.12 -3.40
CA ILE A 41 -13.22 -21.35 -2.84
C ILE A 41 -11.94 -22.10 -3.17
N LEU A 42 -10.94 -21.38 -3.69
CA LEU A 42 -9.69 -21.92 -4.20
C LEU A 42 -8.51 -21.68 -3.25
N VAL A 43 -8.77 -21.04 -2.11
CA VAL A 43 -7.74 -20.65 -1.12
C VAL A 43 -8.19 -21.02 0.29
N ASP A 44 -7.23 -21.24 1.18
CA ASP A 44 -7.49 -21.47 2.60
C ASP A 44 -6.58 -20.58 3.48
N ILE A 45 -6.83 -20.61 4.80
CA ILE A 45 -6.03 -19.87 5.78
C ILE A 45 -4.57 -20.31 5.69
N GLY A 46 -3.66 -19.33 5.62
CA GLY A 46 -2.21 -19.54 5.45
C GLY A 46 -1.74 -19.57 4.01
N ASP A 47 -2.65 -19.61 3.02
CA ASP A 47 -2.25 -19.57 1.61
C ASP A 47 -1.75 -18.18 1.22
N HIS A 48 -0.64 -18.14 0.46
CA HIS A 48 -0.12 -16.92 -0.14
C HIS A 48 -0.78 -16.68 -1.48
N VAL A 49 -1.32 -15.48 -1.65
CA VAL A 49 -2.01 -15.05 -2.86
C VAL A 49 -1.28 -13.86 -3.50
N LYS A 50 -1.41 -13.78 -4.82
CA LYS A 50 -0.94 -12.62 -5.61
C LYS A 50 -2.09 -11.71 -5.96
N GLU A 51 -1.80 -10.45 -6.18
CA GLU A 51 -2.77 -9.50 -6.75
C GLU A 51 -3.36 -10.06 -8.06
N GLY A 52 -4.70 -10.00 -8.19
CA GLY A 52 -5.43 -10.60 -9.30
C GLY A 52 -5.63 -12.11 -9.24
N GLN A 53 -5.06 -12.83 -8.27
CA GLN A 53 -5.28 -14.27 -8.11
C GLN A 53 -6.72 -14.56 -7.70
N LEU A 54 -7.33 -15.56 -8.36
CA LEU A 54 -8.71 -15.98 -8.09
C LEU A 54 -8.80 -16.61 -6.69
N ILE A 55 -9.67 -16.05 -5.86
CA ILE A 55 -9.98 -16.53 -4.51
C ILE A 55 -11.19 -17.46 -4.54
N CYS A 56 -12.30 -17.01 -5.12
CA CYS A 56 -13.49 -17.83 -5.26
C CYS A 56 -14.32 -17.45 -6.49
N VAL A 57 -15.26 -18.32 -6.84
CA VAL A 57 -16.22 -18.13 -7.92
C VAL A 57 -17.63 -18.18 -7.35
N LEU A 58 -18.41 -17.15 -7.66
CA LEU A 58 -19.85 -17.12 -7.35
C LEU A 58 -20.64 -17.77 -8.47
N GLU A 59 -21.69 -18.44 -8.11
CA GLU A 59 -22.70 -18.96 -9.02
C GLU A 59 -23.90 -18.02 -9.02
N ILE A 60 -24.08 -17.31 -10.15
CA ILE A 60 -25.16 -16.36 -10.40
C ILE A 60 -25.67 -16.64 -11.81
N PRO A 61 -26.64 -17.57 -11.96
CA PRO A 61 -27.15 -18.02 -13.26
C PRO A 61 -27.70 -16.86 -14.10
N GLU A 62 -28.35 -15.90 -13.46
CA GLU A 62 -28.95 -14.74 -14.11
C GLU A 62 -27.93 -13.92 -14.91
N LEU A 63 -26.76 -13.64 -14.33
CA LEU A 63 -25.69 -12.89 -15.02
C LEU A 63 -25.11 -13.69 -16.19
N GLN A 64 -25.09 -15.00 -16.11
CA GLN A 64 -24.64 -15.85 -17.22
C GLN A 64 -25.63 -15.80 -18.39
N ASP A 65 -26.93 -15.84 -18.11
CA ASP A 65 -28.01 -15.78 -19.11
C ASP A 65 -28.06 -14.40 -19.77
N ASP A 66 -27.93 -13.32 -19.00
CA ASP A 66 -27.87 -11.94 -19.51
C ASP A 66 -26.65 -11.72 -20.41
N LEU A 67 -25.49 -12.23 -20.04
CA LEU A 67 -24.30 -12.21 -20.89
C LEU A 67 -24.50 -12.96 -22.21
N GLN A 68 -25.17 -14.13 -22.19
CA GLN A 68 -25.47 -14.89 -23.42
C GLN A 68 -26.46 -14.12 -24.32
N ARG A 69 -27.49 -13.49 -23.72
CA ARG A 69 -28.44 -12.64 -24.44
C ARG A 69 -27.74 -11.48 -25.12
N ALA A 70 -26.90 -10.73 -24.39
CA ALA A 70 -26.16 -9.60 -24.95
C ALA A 70 -25.23 -10.03 -26.10
N LYS A 71 -24.60 -11.22 -26.01
CA LYS A 71 -23.82 -11.79 -27.12
C LYS A 71 -24.67 -12.05 -28.37
N ALA A 72 -25.87 -12.61 -28.18
CA ALA A 72 -26.78 -12.87 -29.29
C ALA A 72 -27.27 -11.58 -29.94
N ASP A 73 -27.53 -10.53 -29.15
CA ASP A 73 -27.93 -9.21 -29.65
C ASP A 73 -26.82 -8.56 -30.52
N VAL A 74 -25.55 -8.68 -30.12
CA VAL A 74 -24.42 -8.24 -30.96
C VAL A 74 -24.36 -9.01 -32.27
N GLN A 75 -24.58 -10.31 -32.27
CA GLN A 75 -24.61 -11.12 -33.51
C GLN A 75 -25.73 -10.69 -34.41
N THR A 76 -26.94 -10.43 -33.88
CA THR A 76 -28.09 -9.95 -34.63
C THR A 76 -27.83 -8.57 -35.27
N ALA A 77 -27.31 -7.63 -34.45
CA ALA A 77 -26.99 -6.28 -34.96
C ALA A 77 -25.87 -6.30 -36.02
N SER A 78 -24.90 -7.20 -35.90
CA SER A 78 -23.85 -7.40 -36.93
C SER A 78 -24.41 -7.96 -38.21
N ALA A 79 -25.36 -8.90 -38.15
CA ALA A 79 -26.04 -9.43 -39.32
C ALA A 79 -26.91 -8.36 -40.03
N GLU A 80 -27.59 -7.51 -39.22
CA GLU A 80 -28.36 -6.36 -39.75
C GLU A 80 -27.46 -5.37 -40.50
N GLN A 81 -26.27 -5.07 -39.95
CA GLN A 81 -25.30 -4.22 -40.62
C GLN A 81 -24.84 -4.82 -41.95
N SER A 82 -24.49 -6.09 -41.98
CA SER A 82 -24.08 -6.79 -43.20
C SER A 82 -25.22 -6.81 -44.24
N GLY A 83 -26.47 -6.98 -43.82
CA GLY A 83 -27.63 -6.87 -44.69
C GLY A 83 -27.78 -5.47 -45.29
N ALA A 84 -27.63 -4.41 -44.49
CA ALA A 84 -27.70 -3.02 -44.94
C ALA A 84 -26.57 -2.67 -45.94
N GLU A 85 -25.37 -3.22 -45.77
CA GLU A 85 -24.26 -3.05 -46.72
C GLU A 85 -24.57 -3.71 -48.06
N GLN A 86 -25.18 -4.89 -48.08
CA GLN A 86 -25.61 -5.56 -49.29
C GLN A 86 -26.76 -4.80 -49.99
N ASP A 87 -27.69 -4.21 -49.22
CA ASP A 87 -28.76 -3.36 -49.77
C ASP A 87 -28.18 -2.13 -50.43
N ARG A 88 -27.18 -1.47 -49.82
CA ARG A 88 -26.46 -0.34 -50.45
C ARG A 88 -25.77 -0.76 -51.75
N GLN A 89 -25.07 -1.90 -51.78
CA GLN A 89 -24.41 -2.39 -52.99
C GLN A 89 -25.41 -2.59 -54.13
N ARG A 90 -26.61 -3.14 -53.81
CA ARG A 90 -27.70 -3.27 -54.80
C ARG A 90 -28.22 -1.92 -55.29
N ALA A 91 -28.38 -0.94 -54.37
CA ALA A 91 -28.83 0.41 -54.75
C ALA A 91 -27.80 1.12 -55.65
N VAL A 92 -26.49 1.04 -55.31
CA VAL A 92 -25.40 1.61 -56.13
C VAL A 92 -25.36 0.97 -57.51
N ALA A 93 -25.54 -0.33 -57.65
CA ALA A 93 -25.59 -1.00 -58.96
C ALA A 93 -26.81 -0.55 -59.80
N ALA A 94 -27.96 -0.34 -59.15
CA ALA A 94 -29.17 0.18 -59.85
C ALA A 94 -29.00 1.63 -60.31
N GLU A 95 -28.41 2.50 -59.47
CA GLU A 95 -28.09 3.88 -59.78
C GLU A 95 -27.12 3.96 -60.96
N ALA A 96 -26.05 3.18 -61.00
CA ALA A 96 -25.10 3.14 -62.11
C ALA A 96 -25.78 2.78 -63.44
N ILE A 97 -26.75 1.87 -63.43
CA ILE A 97 -27.54 1.53 -64.62
C ILE A 97 -28.42 2.71 -65.04
N ALA A 98 -29.16 3.34 -64.13
CA ALA A 98 -30.04 4.46 -64.37
C ALA A 98 -29.25 5.68 -64.92
N HIS A 99 -28.14 6.01 -64.28
CA HIS A 99 -27.23 7.09 -64.69
C HIS A 99 -26.63 6.85 -66.05
N LEU A 100 -26.19 5.65 -66.40
CA LEU A 100 -25.68 5.31 -67.71
C LEU A 100 -26.78 5.42 -68.75
N SER A 101 -28.02 5.05 -68.50
CA SER A 101 -29.16 5.19 -69.40
C SER A 101 -29.48 6.66 -69.66
N TYR A 102 -29.56 7.48 -68.58
CA TYR A 102 -29.80 8.93 -68.74
C TYR A 102 -28.69 9.61 -69.53
N THR A 103 -27.43 9.37 -69.24
CA THR A 103 -26.29 9.99 -69.92
C THR A 103 -26.25 9.64 -71.44
N ARG A 104 -26.57 8.38 -71.76
CA ARG A 104 -26.68 7.97 -73.21
C ARG A 104 -27.81 8.66 -73.94
N ILE A 105 -29.02 8.71 -73.37
CA ILE A 105 -30.18 9.37 -73.95
C ILE A 105 -29.92 10.86 -74.09
N LEU A 106 -29.36 11.52 -73.13
CA LEU A 106 -28.99 12.92 -73.12
C LEU A 106 -27.94 13.22 -74.22
N ASP A 107 -26.94 12.35 -74.40
CA ASP A 107 -25.89 12.50 -75.41
C ASP A 107 -26.46 12.40 -76.85
N VAL A 108 -27.37 11.45 -77.06
CA VAL A 108 -28.08 11.32 -78.34
C VAL A 108 -28.95 12.54 -78.63
N SER A 109 -29.75 13.03 -77.68
CA SER A 109 -30.56 14.22 -77.78
C SER A 109 -29.77 15.49 -78.11
N LYS A 110 -28.53 15.61 -77.56
CA LYS A 110 -27.63 16.74 -77.89
C LYS A 110 -26.97 16.66 -79.28
N LYS A 111 -26.59 15.43 -79.69
CA LYS A 111 -25.92 15.24 -80.99
C LYS A 111 -26.85 15.29 -82.16
N GLU A 112 -28.12 14.82 -82.00
CA GLU A 112 -29.13 14.77 -83.06
C GLU A 112 -30.47 15.31 -82.50
N PRO A 113 -30.68 16.68 -82.56
CA PRO A 113 -31.91 17.30 -82.07
C PRO A 113 -33.13 16.80 -82.80
N GLY A 114 -34.14 16.28 -82.12
CA GLY A 114 -35.40 15.76 -82.65
C GLY A 114 -35.46 14.25 -82.85
N LEU A 115 -34.35 13.49 -82.61
CA LEU A 115 -34.34 12.03 -82.67
C LEU A 115 -34.95 11.42 -81.44
N VAL A 116 -34.76 12.05 -80.27
CA VAL A 116 -35.31 11.60 -78.95
C VAL A 116 -36.30 12.64 -78.45
N PRO A 117 -37.54 12.27 -78.07
CA PRO A 117 -38.52 13.18 -77.48
C PRO A 117 -37.96 13.71 -76.11
N LEU A 118 -38.16 15.01 -75.84
CA LEU A 118 -37.74 15.62 -74.55
C LEU A 118 -38.33 14.90 -73.35
N GLN A 119 -39.56 14.41 -73.48
CA GLN A 119 -40.22 13.62 -72.43
C GLN A 119 -39.42 12.36 -72.07
N GLU A 120 -38.73 11.70 -72.98
CA GLU A 120 -37.92 10.51 -72.76
C GLU A 120 -36.65 10.84 -72.01
N VAL A 121 -36.05 12.02 -72.26
CA VAL A 121 -34.92 12.55 -71.48
C VAL A 121 -35.35 12.86 -70.07
N ASP A 122 -36.51 13.49 -69.87
CA ASP A 122 -37.06 13.84 -68.55
C ASP A 122 -37.40 12.59 -67.72
N VAL A 123 -37.93 11.54 -68.32
CA VAL A 123 -38.19 10.24 -67.66
C VAL A 123 -36.90 9.54 -67.25
N ALA A 124 -35.89 9.58 -68.16
CA ALA A 124 -34.59 8.96 -67.78
C ALA A 124 -33.88 9.71 -66.64
N HIS A 125 -33.95 11.07 -66.67
CA HIS A 125 -33.44 11.91 -65.58
C HIS A 125 -34.15 11.65 -64.22
N SER A 126 -35.49 11.56 -64.27
CA SER A 126 -36.28 11.27 -63.09
C SER A 126 -35.92 9.90 -62.47
N ARG A 127 -35.62 8.87 -63.26
CA ARG A 127 -35.16 7.54 -62.78
C ARG A 127 -33.77 7.59 -62.23
N ASP A 128 -32.88 8.43 -62.79
CA ASP A 128 -31.52 8.63 -62.23
C ASP A 128 -31.59 9.25 -60.82
N LEU A 129 -32.38 10.34 -60.69
CA LEU A 129 -32.61 10.98 -59.36
C LEU A 129 -33.27 10.05 -58.35
N GLU A 130 -34.22 9.22 -58.79
CA GLU A 130 -34.85 8.22 -57.91
C GLU A 130 -33.82 7.19 -57.41
N ALA A 131 -32.95 6.71 -58.30
CA ALA A 131 -31.89 5.76 -57.95
C ALA A 131 -30.83 6.38 -57.00
N GLU A 132 -30.46 7.65 -57.26
CA GLU A 132 -29.58 8.40 -56.36
C GLU A 132 -30.18 8.54 -54.93
N ALA A 133 -31.47 8.89 -54.84
CA ALA A 133 -32.20 8.95 -53.57
C ALA A 133 -32.27 7.60 -52.88
N GLN A 134 -32.36 6.48 -53.65
CA GLN A 134 -32.30 5.10 -53.08
C GLN A 134 -30.92 4.82 -52.46
N VAL A 135 -29.81 5.22 -53.10
CA VAL A 135 -28.46 5.07 -52.54
C VAL A 135 -28.35 5.87 -51.24
N ALA A 136 -28.75 7.15 -51.24
CA ALA A 136 -28.73 7.98 -50.04
C ALA A 136 -29.55 7.37 -48.90
N SER A 137 -30.71 6.78 -49.17
CA SER A 137 -31.54 6.07 -48.19
C SER A 137 -30.83 4.83 -47.64
N ALA A 138 -30.17 4.04 -48.49
CA ALA A 138 -29.40 2.86 -48.06
C ALA A 138 -28.19 3.23 -47.19
N GLU A 139 -27.53 4.35 -47.50
CA GLU A 139 -26.44 4.87 -46.67
C GLU A 139 -26.90 5.26 -45.25
N GLN A 140 -28.07 5.90 -45.14
CA GLN A 140 -28.66 6.23 -43.86
C GLN A 140 -29.02 4.94 -43.03
N LYS A 141 -29.47 3.88 -43.72
CA LYS A 141 -29.71 2.59 -43.06
C LYS A 141 -28.44 1.96 -42.53
N ILE A 142 -27.31 2.07 -43.26
CA ILE A 142 -26.00 1.62 -42.75
C ILE A 142 -25.63 2.39 -41.49
N GLN A 143 -25.75 3.72 -41.47
CA GLN A 143 -25.43 4.53 -40.30
C GLN A 143 -26.30 4.13 -39.09
N ALA A 144 -27.58 3.86 -39.31
CA ALA A 144 -28.48 3.38 -38.27
C ALA A 144 -28.08 2.00 -37.77
N SER A 145 -27.67 1.07 -38.65
CA SER A 145 -27.20 -0.28 -38.25
C SER A 145 -25.88 -0.25 -37.52
N ILE A 146 -24.95 0.63 -37.90
CA ILE A 146 -23.69 0.86 -37.15
C ILE A 146 -23.98 1.34 -35.73
N SER A 147 -24.91 2.30 -35.60
CA SER A 147 -25.29 2.82 -34.27
C SER A 147 -25.93 1.74 -33.38
N ARG A 148 -26.76 0.85 -33.97
CA ARG A 148 -27.33 -0.31 -33.25
C ARG A 148 -26.26 -1.29 -32.82
N LEU A 149 -25.34 -1.64 -33.72
CA LEU A 149 -24.25 -2.55 -33.36
C LEU A 149 -23.39 -1.97 -32.23
N GLN A 150 -23.11 -0.66 -32.27
CA GLN A 150 -22.37 0.00 -31.19
C GLN A 150 -23.12 -0.03 -29.87
N ALA A 151 -24.43 0.20 -29.86
CA ALA A 151 -25.28 0.09 -28.68
C ALA A 151 -25.29 -1.34 -28.12
N ALA A 152 -25.43 -2.36 -28.98
CA ALA A 152 -25.37 -3.75 -28.58
C ALA A 152 -24.01 -4.15 -27.99
N LYS A 153 -22.90 -3.66 -28.57
CA LYS A 153 -21.55 -3.88 -28.00
C LYS A 153 -21.40 -3.24 -26.63
N SER A 154 -21.88 -2.01 -26.45
CA SER A 154 -21.82 -1.35 -25.12
C SER A 154 -22.66 -2.09 -24.07
N ALA A 155 -23.81 -2.67 -24.46
CA ALA A 155 -24.58 -3.53 -23.59
C ALA A 155 -23.82 -4.82 -23.22
N LEU A 156 -23.17 -5.46 -24.20
CA LEU A 156 -22.34 -6.64 -23.94
C LEU A 156 -21.16 -6.34 -23.00
N ASP A 157 -20.51 -5.19 -23.17
CA ASP A 157 -19.41 -4.76 -22.31
C ASP A 157 -19.90 -4.56 -20.86
N HIS A 158 -21.12 -4.01 -20.69
CA HIS A 158 -21.75 -3.88 -19.39
C HIS A 158 -22.00 -5.23 -18.72
N GLU A 159 -22.65 -6.16 -19.44
CA GLU A 159 -22.94 -7.52 -18.90
C GLU A 159 -21.64 -8.30 -18.63
N THR A 160 -20.61 -8.10 -19.46
CA THR A 160 -19.28 -8.71 -19.24
C THR A 160 -18.64 -8.20 -17.96
N ALA A 161 -18.76 -6.91 -17.66
CA ALA A 161 -18.25 -6.31 -16.43
C ALA A 161 -19.00 -6.82 -15.20
N LEU A 162 -20.34 -6.96 -15.27
CA LEU A 162 -21.14 -7.55 -14.20
C LEU A 162 -20.77 -9.02 -13.98
N PHE A 163 -20.66 -9.80 -15.06
CA PHE A 163 -20.25 -11.19 -14.97
C PHE A 163 -18.84 -11.37 -14.39
N ALA A 164 -17.93 -10.42 -14.63
CA ALA A 164 -16.59 -10.44 -14.03
C ALA A 164 -16.64 -10.37 -12.49
N TYR A 165 -17.69 -9.77 -11.89
CA TYR A 165 -17.85 -9.71 -10.44
C TYR A 165 -18.18 -11.07 -9.81
N THR A 166 -18.56 -12.08 -10.60
CA THR A 166 -18.68 -13.45 -10.09
C THR A 166 -17.34 -14.08 -9.72
N ARG A 167 -16.25 -13.51 -10.19
CA ARG A 167 -14.87 -13.97 -9.94
C ARG A 167 -14.22 -13.04 -8.92
N ILE A 168 -14.16 -13.47 -7.67
CA ILE A 168 -13.53 -12.70 -6.60
C ILE A 168 -12.03 -12.97 -6.63
N VAL A 169 -11.25 -11.91 -6.77
CA VAL A 169 -9.78 -11.96 -6.86
C VAL A 169 -9.14 -11.19 -5.70
N SER A 170 -7.89 -11.53 -5.38
CA SER A 170 -7.12 -10.79 -4.37
C SER A 170 -6.76 -9.38 -4.88
N PRO A 171 -7.01 -8.32 -4.09
CA PRO A 171 -6.64 -6.96 -4.45
C PRO A 171 -5.16 -6.64 -4.16
N LEU A 172 -4.43 -7.51 -3.45
CA LEU A 172 -3.03 -7.32 -3.08
C LEU A 172 -2.26 -8.65 -2.98
N ASN A 173 -0.94 -8.56 -2.95
CA ASN A 173 -0.08 -9.70 -2.62
C ASN A 173 -0.04 -9.87 -1.10
N GLY A 174 -0.27 -11.08 -0.60
CA GLY A 174 -0.26 -11.33 0.84
C GLY A 174 -0.66 -12.75 1.21
N VAL A 175 -1.00 -12.95 2.45
CA VAL A 175 -1.46 -14.22 3.03
C VAL A 175 -2.92 -14.13 3.46
N ILE A 176 -3.66 -15.20 3.30
CA ILE A 176 -5.01 -15.33 3.82
C ILE A 176 -4.93 -15.56 5.33
N THR A 177 -5.36 -14.59 6.12
CA THR A 177 -5.32 -14.68 7.58
C THR A 177 -6.62 -15.23 8.16
N GLN A 178 -7.76 -14.99 7.48
CA GLN A 178 -9.07 -15.48 7.91
C GLN A 178 -9.92 -15.85 6.69
N ARG A 179 -10.78 -16.85 6.85
CA ARG A 179 -11.77 -17.29 5.88
C ARG A 179 -13.14 -17.31 6.55
N PHE A 180 -14.08 -16.56 6.04
CA PHE A 180 -15.40 -16.37 6.63
C PHE A 180 -16.48 -17.19 5.92
N ALA A 181 -16.22 -17.62 4.69
CA ALA A 181 -17.18 -18.29 3.86
C ALA A 181 -16.67 -19.67 3.40
N SER A 182 -17.59 -20.54 2.99
CA SER A 182 -17.31 -21.91 2.49
C SER A 182 -18.08 -22.17 1.20
N ASP A 183 -17.71 -23.24 0.49
CA ASP A 183 -18.44 -23.69 -0.69
C ASP A 183 -19.92 -23.88 -0.35
N GLY A 184 -20.79 -23.40 -1.23
CA GLY A 184 -22.25 -23.43 -1.06
C GLY A 184 -22.81 -22.33 -0.15
N ALA A 185 -21.99 -21.50 0.48
CA ALA A 185 -22.48 -20.39 1.28
C ALA A 185 -23.08 -19.28 0.40
N MET A 186 -24.13 -18.65 0.86
CA MET A 186 -24.70 -17.46 0.23
C MET A 186 -23.98 -16.22 0.73
N ILE A 187 -23.46 -15.41 -0.20
CA ILE A 187 -22.81 -14.13 0.08
C ILE A 187 -23.75 -13.00 -0.35
N GLN A 188 -23.83 -11.96 0.49
CA GLN A 188 -24.51 -10.71 0.18
C GLN A 188 -23.52 -9.70 -0.40
N ALA A 189 -24.02 -8.82 -1.29
CA ALA A 189 -23.19 -7.75 -1.86
C ALA A 189 -22.75 -6.75 -0.80
N GLY A 190 -21.46 -6.42 -0.77
CA GLY A 190 -20.87 -5.44 0.15
C GLY A 190 -21.40 -4.03 0.00
N THR A 191 -22.09 -3.75 -1.11
CA THR A 191 -22.71 -2.44 -1.41
C THR A 191 -24.09 -2.24 -0.76
N ALA A 192 -24.72 -3.32 -0.29
CA ALA A 192 -26.11 -3.26 0.20
C ALA A 192 -26.23 -2.78 1.66
N SER A 193 -25.25 -3.03 2.52
CA SER A 193 -25.21 -2.53 3.91
C SER A 193 -23.85 -2.86 4.54
N ASN A 194 -23.17 -1.88 5.10
CA ASN A 194 -21.92 -2.08 5.85
C ASN A 194 -22.08 -2.94 7.13
N THR A 195 -23.33 -3.22 7.53
CA THR A 195 -23.65 -3.96 8.76
C THR A 195 -23.97 -5.43 8.52
N GLN A 196 -24.22 -5.86 7.28
CA GLN A 196 -24.66 -7.22 6.94
C GLN A 196 -23.80 -7.94 5.91
N ALA A 197 -22.92 -7.22 5.21
CA ALA A 197 -22.02 -7.85 4.25
C ALA A 197 -20.90 -8.56 5.01
N MET A 198 -20.80 -9.86 4.87
CA MET A 198 -19.72 -10.67 5.43
C MET A 198 -18.59 -10.79 4.39
N PRO A 199 -17.33 -10.53 4.76
CA PRO A 199 -16.22 -10.75 3.86
C PRO A 199 -16.12 -12.24 3.48
N VAL A 200 -15.49 -12.53 2.36
CA VAL A 200 -15.18 -13.90 1.94
C VAL A 200 -13.92 -14.37 2.63
N VAL A 201 -12.86 -13.56 2.56
CA VAL A 201 -11.56 -13.79 3.21
C VAL A 201 -10.97 -12.47 3.66
N HIS A 202 -10.06 -12.54 4.64
CA HIS A 202 -9.19 -11.45 5.03
C HIS A 202 -7.79 -11.69 4.47
N VAL A 203 -7.23 -10.71 3.76
CA VAL A 203 -5.89 -10.77 3.15
C VAL A 203 -5.00 -9.74 3.80
N ALA A 204 -3.85 -10.15 4.29
CA ALA A 204 -2.84 -9.28 4.89
C ALA A 204 -1.53 -9.34 4.10
N GLN A 205 -0.93 -8.19 3.85
CA GLN A 205 0.38 -8.10 3.21
C GLN A 205 1.46 -8.62 4.17
N ASP A 206 2.35 -9.48 3.70
CA ASP A 206 3.35 -10.17 4.51
C ASP A 206 4.81 -9.91 4.10
N ASP A 207 5.05 -9.29 2.96
CA ASP A 207 6.39 -8.98 2.43
C ASP A 207 7.02 -7.71 3.05
N VAL A 208 6.17 -6.78 3.48
CA VAL A 208 6.53 -5.58 4.26
C VAL A 208 5.58 -5.50 5.44
N LEU A 209 6.14 -5.32 6.63
CA LEU A 209 5.38 -5.12 7.86
C LEU A 209 5.63 -3.70 8.38
N ARG A 210 4.65 -3.20 9.10
CA ARG A 210 4.70 -1.93 9.80
C ARG A 210 4.83 -2.20 11.29
N LEU A 211 5.86 -1.66 11.88
CA LEU A 211 6.05 -1.74 13.33
C LEU A 211 5.43 -0.50 13.97
N MET A 212 4.39 -0.70 14.75
CA MET A 212 3.66 0.35 15.46
C MET A 212 4.31 0.60 16.82
N LEU A 213 4.97 1.75 16.96
CA LEU A 213 5.76 2.11 18.14
C LEU A 213 5.04 3.21 18.93
N PRO A 214 4.50 2.93 20.12
CA PRO A 214 3.91 3.93 21.00
C PRO A 214 5.01 4.70 21.75
N VAL A 215 5.33 5.90 21.28
CA VAL A 215 6.35 6.77 21.86
C VAL A 215 5.73 7.67 22.94
N PRO A 216 6.18 7.63 24.19
CA PRO A 216 5.71 8.52 25.25
C PRO A 216 5.89 9.99 24.92
N GLU A 217 4.93 10.84 25.33
CA GLU A 217 4.91 12.28 25.08
C GLU A 217 6.24 12.96 25.47
N ALA A 218 6.90 12.47 26.51
CA ALA A 218 8.18 13.01 26.98
C ALA A 218 9.31 12.91 25.94
N TYR A 219 9.22 11.98 24.98
CA TYR A 219 10.26 11.74 23.97
C TYR A 219 9.88 12.25 22.58
N VAL A 220 8.65 12.73 22.40
CA VAL A 220 8.15 13.19 21.08
C VAL A 220 9.01 14.32 20.49
N GLY A 221 9.54 15.21 21.35
CA GLY A 221 10.37 16.33 20.90
C GLY A 221 11.82 15.95 20.53
N THR A 222 12.25 14.71 20.79
CA THR A 222 13.63 14.25 20.55
C THR A 222 13.75 13.33 19.34
N ILE A 223 12.65 12.76 18.86
CA ILE A 223 12.64 11.83 17.73
C ILE A 223 12.38 12.55 16.42
N HIS A 224 13.00 12.07 15.34
CA HIS A 224 12.92 12.70 14.01
C HIS A 224 12.66 11.65 12.93
N ASP A 225 12.07 12.09 11.83
CA ASP A 225 11.88 11.27 10.64
C ASP A 225 13.23 10.83 10.04
N GLY A 226 13.31 9.56 9.62
CA GLY A 226 14.53 8.96 9.08
C GLY A 226 15.54 8.48 10.14
N GLU A 227 15.24 8.66 11.42
CA GLU A 227 16.13 8.23 12.50
C GLU A 227 16.29 6.70 12.51
N PRO A 228 17.54 6.20 12.59
CA PRO A 228 17.81 4.78 12.64
C PRO A 228 17.40 4.20 14.01
N VAL A 229 16.75 3.02 13.98
CA VAL A 229 16.33 2.30 15.18
C VAL A 229 16.80 0.86 15.10
N THR A 230 17.13 0.28 16.25
CA THR A 230 17.40 -1.14 16.37
C THR A 230 16.14 -1.85 16.84
N VAL A 231 15.67 -2.81 16.03
CA VAL A 231 14.47 -3.60 16.30
C VAL A 231 14.90 -5.03 16.66
N SER A 232 14.62 -5.45 17.88
CA SER A 232 14.86 -6.82 18.34
C SER A 232 13.52 -7.57 18.41
N VAL A 233 13.46 -8.73 17.76
CA VAL A 233 12.31 -9.65 17.81
C VAL A 233 12.69 -10.84 18.69
N PRO A 234 12.34 -10.85 19.98
CA PRO A 234 12.79 -11.88 20.93
C PRO A 234 12.32 -13.28 20.55
N ALA A 235 11.11 -13.41 19.99
CA ALA A 235 10.55 -14.69 19.55
C ALA A 235 11.40 -15.41 18.51
N LEU A 236 12.18 -14.67 17.71
CA LEU A 236 13.05 -15.19 16.66
C LEU A 236 14.54 -15.08 17.03
N ASN A 237 14.86 -14.52 18.20
CA ASN A 237 16.22 -14.19 18.62
C ASN A 237 16.99 -13.42 17.53
N ARG A 238 16.35 -12.40 16.93
CA ARG A 238 16.85 -11.68 15.76
C ARG A 238 16.78 -10.17 16.00
N SER A 239 17.84 -9.47 15.58
CA SER A 239 17.88 -8.01 15.58
C SER A 239 17.93 -7.51 14.12
N LEU A 240 17.19 -6.46 13.87
CA LEU A 240 17.04 -5.80 12.57
C LEU A 240 17.30 -4.30 12.77
N THR A 241 17.75 -3.63 11.73
CA THR A 241 17.81 -2.17 11.70
C THR A 241 16.66 -1.63 10.87
N GLY A 242 15.94 -0.67 11.42
CA GLY A 242 14.88 0.06 10.74
C GLY A 242 15.14 1.56 10.77
N LYS A 243 14.22 2.32 10.21
CA LYS A 243 14.19 3.79 10.33
C LYS A 243 12.77 4.21 10.66
N LEU A 244 12.63 5.22 11.49
CA LEU A 244 11.36 5.89 11.69
C LEU A 244 10.92 6.50 10.36
N THR A 245 9.73 6.13 9.89
CA THR A 245 9.22 6.53 8.57
C THR A 245 8.05 7.50 8.65
N ARG A 246 7.30 7.45 9.72
CA ARG A 246 6.10 8.29 9.91
C ARG A 246 5.77 8.46 11.38
N PHE A 247 5.09 9.57 11.65
CA PHE A 247 4.50 9.89 12.95
C PHE A 247 3.02 10.21 12.78
N SER A 248 2.21 9.87 13.78
CA SER A 248 0.79 10.23 13.77
C SER A 248 0.52 11.72 14.00
N ASP A 249 1.54 12.50 14.40
CA ASP A 249 1.45 13.91 14.80
C ASP A 249 0.32 14.20 15.80
N ARG A 250 -0.08 13.16 16.53
CA ARG A 250 -1.17 13.21 17.50
C ARG A 250 -0.81 12.38 18.72
N VAL A 251 -0.83 13.00 19.88
CA VAL A 251 -0.71 12.30 21.16
C VAL A 251 -2.08 11.76 21.56
N GLN A 252 -2.16 10.46 21.79
CA GLN A 252 -3.37 9.80 22.29
C GLN A 252 -3.52 10.10 23.77
N SER A 253 -4.61 10.76 24.15
CA SER A 253 -4.82 11.25 25.52
C SER A 253 -4.94 10.12 26.57
N SER A 254 -5.42 8.93 26.18
CA SER A 254 -5.60 7.78 27.09
C SER A 254 -4.27 7.13 27.50
N THR A 255 -3.31 7.06 26.58
CA THR A 255 -2.00 6.41 26.79
C THR A 255 -0.86 7.39 26.97
N ARG A 256 -1.07 8.67 26.64
CA ARG A 256 -0.02 9.72 26.58
C ARG A 256 1.14 9.32 25.67
N THR A 257 0.81 8.67 24.55
CA THR A 257 1.79 8.26 23.53
C THR A 257 1.42 8.81 22.15
N MET A 258 2.43 9.06 21.33
CA MET A 258 2.32 9.30 19.91
C MET A 258 2.76 8.03 19.17
N THR A 259 2.01 7.61 18.16
CA THR A 259 2.39 6.46 17.35
C THR A 259 3.44 6.87 16.33
N ALA A 260 4.59 6.20 16.36
CA ALA A 260 5.60 6.23 15.32
C ALA A 260 5.61 4.91 14.56
N GLU A 261 5.95 4.94 13.28
CA GLU A 261 5.94 3.76 12.41
C GLU A 261 7.34 3.49 11.85
N VAL A 262 7.69 2.21 11.82
CA VAL A 262 8.93 1.72 11.19
C VAL A 262 8.56 0.66 10.16
N ASP A 263 8.89 0.90 8.89
CA ASP A 263 8.65 -0.09 7.84
C ASP A 263 9.77 -1.14 7.83
N ILE A 264 9.40 -2.42 7.98
CA ILE A 264 10.32 -3.55 8.05
C ILE A 264 10.09 -4.50 6.87
N LYS A 265 11.13 -4.73 6.07
CA LYS A 265 11.08 -5.71 4.99
C LYS A 265 11.13 -7.13 5.55
N ASN A 266 10.17 -7.94 5.15
CA ASN A 266 10.01 -9.34 5.55
C ASN A 266 10.29 -10.29 4.37
N THR A 267 11.47 -10.20 3.78
CA THR A 267 11.83 -10.96 2.58
C THR A 267 11.73 -12.48 2.79
N ASN A 268 12.03 -12.95 4.00
CA ASN A 268 11.99 -14.37 4.34
C ASN A 268 10.62 -14.84 4.86
N ARG A 269 9.68 -13.89 5.10
CA ARG A 269 8.35 -14.16 5.65
C ARG A 269 8.37 -14.90 6.99
N ASP A 270 9.42 -14.70 7.79
CA ASP A 270 9.57 -15.25 9.13
C ASP A 270 8.95 -14.33 10.21
N LEU A 271 8.76 -13.06 9.90
CA LEU A 271 8.02 -12.13 10.74
C LEU A 271 6.53 -12.29 10.48
N ILE A 272 5.76 -12.51 11.54
CA ILE A 272 4.31 -12.71 11.45
C ILE A 272 3.61 -11.48 12.05
N PRO A 273 2.59 -10.92 11.40
CA PRO A 273 1.75 -9.87 12.00
C PRO A 273 1.24 -10.28 13.39
N GLY A 274 1.20 -9.32 14.32
CA GLY A 274 0.86 -9.57 15.72
C GLY A 274 2.05 -9.94 16.61
N MET A 275 3.24 -10.14 16.06
CA MET A 275 4.45 -10.34 16.87
C MET A 275 4.87 -9.03 17.53
N TYR A 276 5.35 -9.13 18.78
CA TYR A 276 5.96 -8.01 19.49
C TYR A 276 7.46 -7.92 19.19
N ALA A 277 7.93 -6.69 19.10
CA ALA A 277 9.34 -6.36 18.97
C ALA A 277 9.73 -5.31 20.00
N GLN A 278 10.99 -5.30 20.38
CA GLN A 278 11.62 -4.26 21.20
C GLN A 278 12.37 -3.32 20.29
N VAL A 279 12.07 -2.02 20.38
CA VAL A 279 12.71 -0.97 19.60
C VAL A 279 13.59 -0.14 20.51
N GLN A 280 14.86 -0.09 20.20
CA GLN A 280 15.82 0.78 20.87
C GLN A 280 15.93 2.08 20.08
N LEU A 281 15.55 3.17 20.74
CA LEU A 281 15.65 4.54 20.28
C LEU A 281 16.77 5.26 21.00
N THR A 282 17.60 6.00 20.27
CA THR A 282 18.62 6.85 20.85
C THR A 282 18.06 8.28 20.98
N LEU A 283 17.73 8.68 22.19
CA LEU A 283 17.11 9.99 22.47
C LEU A 283 18.13 11.16 22.41
N ALA A 284 19.38 10.88 22.74
CA ALA A 284 20.46 11.86 22.68
C ALA A 284 21.82 11.19 22.59
N ASP A 285 22.70 11.78 21.81
CA ASP A 285 24.09 11.39 21.66
C ASP A 285 25.03 12.40 22.34
N PHE A 286 25.96 11.89 23.13
CA PHE A 286 26.97 12.70 23.81
C PHE A 286 28.36 12.23 23.37
N PRO A 287 28.83 12.70 22.23
CA PRO A 287 30.16 12.33 21.73
C PRO A 287 31.25 12.88 22.65
N SER A 288 32.23 12.03 22.95
CA SER A 288 33.38 12.41 23.79
C SER A 288 33.02 12.91 25.19
N ALA A 289 31.95 12.37 25.78
CA ALA A 289 31.54 12.67 27.15
C ALA A 289 32.61 12.20 28.15
N VAL A 290 32.79 12.95 29.24
CA VAL A 290 33.60 12.49 30.34
C VAL A 290 32.75 11.61 31.25
N ALA A 291 33.13 10.36 31.40
CA ALA A 291 32.39 9.38 32.15
C ALA A 291 33.26 8.70 33.20
N VAL A 292 32.63 8.35 34.31
CA VAL A 292 33.25 7.57 35.41
C VAL A 292 32.45 6.30 35.63
N PRO A 293 33.09 5.22 36.11
CA PRO A 293 32.36 4.01 36.51
C PRO A 293 31.28 4.33 37.55
N VAL A 294 30.08 3.68 37.42
CA VAL A 294 28.96 3.89 38.36
C VAL A 294 29.38 3.73 39.82
N GLY A 295 30.29 2.76 40.11
CA GLY A 295 30.83 2.52 41.45
C GLY A 295 31.69 3.64 42.04
N ALA A 296 32.03 4.68 41.27
CA ALA A 296 32.78 5.85 41.73
C ALA A 296 31.87 6.99 42.23
N ILE A 297 30.58 6.90 42.05
CA ILE A 297 29.61 7.95 42.40
C ILE A 297 28.99 7.61 43.76
N ASP A 298 29.07 8.57 44.68
CA ASP A 298 28.34 8.54 45.95
C ASP A 298 27.21 9.57 45.91
N GLY A 299 25.98 9.09 45.96
CA GLY A 299 24.76 9.91 45.83
C GLY A 299 23.87 9.48 44.70
N GLU A 300 22.63 9.97 44.71
CA GLU A 300 21.60 9.73 43.68
C GLU A 300 21.06 11.04 43.10
N GLY A 301 20.65 11.03 41.85
CA GLY A 301 20.00 12.15 41.19
C GLY A 301 20.92 12.95 40.27
N SER A 302 20.73 14.29 40.20
CA SER A 302 21.43 15.17 39.28
C SER A 302 22.82 15.64 39.73
N ALA A 303 23.25 15.31 40.93
CA ALA A 303 24.57 15.62 41.49
C ALA A 303 25.08 14.48 42.35
N GLY A 304 26.34 14.12 42.14
CA GLY A 304 27.02 13.08 42.89
C GLY A 304 28.33 13.60 43.51
N LYS A 305 28.84 12.86 44.47
CA LYS A 305 30.17 13.09 45.06
C LYS A 305 31.13 12.06 44.47
N VAL A 306 32.32 12.49 44.13
CA VAL A 306 33.39 11.65 43.61
C VAL A 306 34.65 11.89 44.42
N TYR A 307 35.30 10.82 44.84
CA TYR A 307 36.58 10.87 45.52
C TYR A 307 37.71 10.69 44.52
N VAL A 308 38.39 11.79 44.20
CA VAL A 308 39.49 11.83 43.24
C VAL A 308 40.83 11.64 44.01
N VAL A 309 41.70 10.82 43.47
CA VAL A 309 43.07 10.62 44.02
C VAL A 309 44.09 11.33 43.17
N ASP A 310 44.86 12.20 43.76
CA ASP A 310 45.92 12.90 43.05
C ASP A 310 47.22 12.04 42.91
N ALA A 311 48.21 12.56 42.19
CA ALA A 311 49.49 11.88 41.98
C ALA A 311 50.29 11.60 43.27
N ALA A 312 49.96 12.30 44.38
CA ALA A 312 50.58 12.11 45.69
C ALA A 312 49.83 11.08 46.55
N GLY A 313 48.71 10.54 46.05
CA GLY A 313 47.82 9.60 46.73
C GLY A 313 46.90 10.27 47.77
N ILE A 314 46.60 11.56 47.61
CA ILE A 314 45.71 12.31 48.49
C ILE A 314 44.31 12.33 47.89
N VAL A 315 43.32 12.08 48.76
CA VAL A 315 41.91 12.05 48.38
C VAL A 315 41.28 13.44 48.39
N HIS A 316 40.62 13.81 47.29
CA HIS A 316 39.88 15.06 47.15
C HIS A 316 38.42 14.75 46.91
N LEU A 317 37.53 15.27 47.75
CA LEU A 317 36.08 15.15 47.55
C LEU A 317 35.57 16.23 46.61
N ARG A 318 34.99 15.82 45.48
CA ARG A 318 34.39 16.77 44.51
C ARG A 318 32.91 16.48 44.33
N SER A 319 32.10 17.52 44.35
CA SER A 319 30.70 17.43 43.92
C SER A 319 30.65 17.69 42.43
N VAL A 320 30.08 16.74 41.70
CA VAL A 320 29.99 16.77 40.22
C VAL A 320 28.54 16.70 39.77
N PRO A 321 28.11 17.56 38.86
CA PRO A 321 26.81 17.41 38.22
C PRO A 321 26.85 16.18 37.32
N LEU A 322 25.85 15.32 37.43
CA LEU A 322 25.72 14.09 36.70
C LEU A 322 24.83 14.30 35.46
N GLY A 323 25.19 13.67 34.38
CA GLY A 323 24.41 13.59 33.15
C GLY A 323 23.72 12.21 32.99
N ILE A 324 23.82 11.64 31.81
CA ILE A 324 23.23 10.33 31.51
C ILE A 324 24.02 9.21 32.21
N GLN A 325 23.32 8.14 32.51
CA GLN A 325 23.87 6.94 33.12
C GLN A 325 23.65 5.73 32.21
N SER A 326 24.73 4.99 31.96
CA SER A 326 24.69 3.64 31.38
C SER A 326 24.85 2.58 32.48
N PRO A 327 24.70 1.29 32.17
CA PRO A 327 24.88 0.24 33.18
C PRO A 327 26.26 0.23 33.86
N GLN A 328 27.30 0.76 33.20
CA GLN A 328 28.68 0.71 33.70
C GLN A 328 29.26 2.09 34.02
N PHE A 329 28.80 3.14 33.36
CA PHE A 329 29.37 4.49 33.44
C PHE A 329 28.30 5.55 33.67
N VAL A 330 28.69 6.64 34.32
CA VAL A 330 27.87 7.87 34.50
C VAL A 330 28.62 9.03 33.91
N GLN A 331 27.94 9.83 33.12
CA GLN A 331 28.46 11.07 32.57
C GLN A 331 28.63 12.11 33.67
N THR A 332 29.79 12.77 33.70
CA THR A 332 30.00 13.95 34.52
C THR A 332 30.04 15.18 33.62
N LEU A 333 29.14 16.15 33.87
CA LEU A 333 29.00 17.35 33.04
C LEU A 333 30.14 18.34 33.28
N SER A 334 30.72 18.37 34.46
CA SER A 334 31.85 19.20 34.86
C SER A 334 32.51 18.68 36.12
N GLY A 335 33.69 19.23 36.44
CA GLY A 335 34.41 18.96 37.70
C GLY A 335 35.43 17.83 37.67
N LEU A 336 35.49 17.06 36.54
CA LEU A 336 36.47 16.00 36.34
C LEU A 336 37.17 16.16 34.99
N GLN A 337 38.44 15.77 34.92
CA GLN A 337 39.20 15.69 33.67
C GLN A 337 39.45 14.24 33.26
N PRO A 338 39.49 13.92 31.97
CA PRO A 338 39.85 12.58 31.50
C PRO A 338 41.25 12.19 32.05
N GLY A 339 41.34 10.95 32.58
CA GLY A 339 42.54 10.39 33.16
C GLY A 339 42.64 10.57 34.67
N GLU A 340 41.81 11.38 35.32
CA GLU A 340 41.78 11.45 36.80
C GLU A 340 41.36 10.11 37.42
N ALA A 341 42.09 9.71 38.46
CA ALA A 341 41.80 8.51 39.19
C ALA A 341 40.66 8.74 40.22
N VAL A 342 39.60 7.90 40.17
CA VAL A 342 38.42 7.98 41.02
C VAL A 342 38.29 6.70 41.82
N ILE A 343 37.95 6.79 43.10
CA ILE A 343 37.82 5.64 43.98
C ILE A 343 36.52 4.88 43.65
N LEU A 344 36.63 3.56 43.58
CA LEU A 344 35.49 2.66 43.34
C LEU A 344 35.02 2.00 44.62
N GLY A 345 33.72 1.73 44.67
CA GLY A 345 33.12 0.94 45.75
C GLY A 345 32.71 1.74 47.00
N SER A 346 32.89 1.17 48.19
CA SER A 346 32.43 1.82 49.42
C SER A 346 33.32 2.98 49.84
N HIS A 347 32.74 4.17 49.94
CA HIS A 347 33.38 5.40 50.35
C HIS A 347 33.29 5.65 51.86
N SER A 348 32.77 4.64 52.64
CA SER A 348 32.62 4.73 54.08
C SER A 348 33.97 4.86 54.78
N GLY A 349 34.19 5.98 55.47
CA GLY A 349 35.39 6.22 56.24
C GLY A 349 36.49 7.01 55.55
N LEU A 350 36.36 7.33 54.27
CA LEU A 350 37.27 8.19 53.55
C LEU A 350 37.00 9.66 53.87
N GLN A 351 38.07 10.38 54.22
CA GLN A 351 38.01 11.81 54.51
C GLN A 351 38.84 12.63 53.46
N GLU A 352 38.40 13.84 53.24
CA GLU A 352 39.19 14.76 52.40
C GLU A 352 40.58 14.98 52.98
N GLY A 353 41.62 14.88 52.13
CA GLY A 353 43.00 15.00 52.54
C GLY A 353 43.65 13.71 53.02
N GLU A 354 42.91 12.59 53.11
CA GLU A 354 43.48 11.31 53.52
C GLU A 354 44.40 10.74 52.44
N ARG A 355 45.50 10.11 52.90
CA ARG A 355 46.47 9.48 51.99
C ARG A 355 46.12 8.01 51.79
N VAL A 356 45.87 7.63 50.54
CA VAL A 356 45.51 6.27 50.14
C VAL A 356 46.53 5.68 49.17
N GLN A 357 46.58 4.35 49.08
CA GLN A 357 47.38 3.69 48.04
C GLN A 357 46.37 3.19 46.94
N PRO A 358 46.40 3.82 45.76
CA PRO A 358 45.54 3.44 44.67
C PRO A 358 45.98 2.10 44.08
N HIS A 359 44.98 1.22 43.81
CA HIS A 359 45.15 0.00 43.05
C HIS A 359 44.16 0.01 41.87
N VAL A 360 44.67 -0.03 40.66
CA VAL A 360 43.85 -0.05 39.44
C VAL A 360 43.22 -1.43 39.33
N GLU A 361 41.90 -1.47 39.22
CA GLU A 361 41.12 -2.68 39.03
C GLU A 361 40.92 -3.01 37.53
#